data_dfad657d7c23feb732b7e5cfc814f4da
#
_entry.id   dfad657d7c23feb732b7e5cfc814f4da
#
_cell.length_a   1.000
_cell.length_b   1.000
_cell.length_c   1.000
_cell.angle_alpha   90.00
_cell.angle_beta   90.00
_cell.angle_gamma   90.00
#
_symmetry.space_group_name_H-M   'P 1'
#
loop_
_entity.id
_entity.type
_entity.pdbx_description
1 polymer ?
#
loop_
_entity_poly.entity_id
_entity_poly.type
_entity_poly.pdbx_seq_one_letter_code
_entity_poly.pdbx_strand_id
1 'polypeptide(L)'
;SEVMLRDGGTHGRRHLDRFMDEAAKFARSGGSLSAFLQWLDVASEEEGGLKAGAPDVDSSVVQILTIHMAKGAEWDVVAVPGLAEGTFPGANTSDPDNWITNERHIPFALRGDADILPVFSWNAATTNAAAKKAIDAFAQECVDFKMREEIRLGYVAMTRARTHLFCSTSFWRDGAKPVAPSVLYEKVVEVASA
;
A
#
# COMPACT_ATOMS: atom_id res chain seq x y z
N SER A 1 -18.11 -26.99 9.41
CA SER A 1 -18.73 -26.87 10.74
C SER A 1 -17.71 -26.56 11.86
N GLU A 2 -16.47 -27.02 11.76
CA GLU A 2 -15.43 -26.82 12.79
C GLU A 2 -14.85 -25.39 12.81
N VAL A 3 -14.74 -24.74 11.65
CA VAL A 3 -14.33 -23.33 11.52
C VAL A 3 -15.37 -22.39 12.13
N MET A 4 -16.65 -22.74 12.05
CA MET A 4 -17.75 -21.97 12.67
C MET A 4 -17.76 -22.03 14.20
N LEU A 5 -17.21 -23.09 14.80
CA LEU A 5 -17.19 -23.28 16.26
C LEU A 5 -15.99 -22.58 16.93
N ARG A 6 -14.93 -22.30 16.17
CA ARG A 6 -13.72 -21.65 16.70
C ARG A 6 -13.80 -20.13 16.84
N ASP A 7 -14.54 -19.44 15.97
CA ASP A 7 -14.57 -17.96 15.92
C ASP A 7 -15.92 -17.34 16.34
N GLY A 8 -16.75 -18.04 17.07
CA GLY A 8 -17.89 -17.47 17.81
C GLY A 8 -18.77 -16.43 17.11
N GLY A 9 -18.94 -16.48 15.78
CA GLY A 9 -19.76 -15.50 15.09
C GLY A 9 -19.57 -15.41 13.58
N THR A 10 -20.24 -14.46 12.97
CA THR A 10 -20.24 -14.13 11.54
C THR A 10 -18.88 -13.86 10.92
N HIS A 11 -17.86 -13.54 11.74
CA HIS A 11 -16.51 -13.17 11.28
C HIS A 11 -15.71 -14.32 10.65
N GLY A 12 -15.82 -15.53 11.15
CA GLY A 12 -15.13 -16.71 10.61
C GLY A 12 -15.67 -17.16 9.25
N ARG A 13 -16.95 -16.91 9.02
CA ARG A 13 -17.66 -17.34 7.81
C ARG A 13 -17.26 -16.52 6.57
N ARG A 14 -16.96 -15.24 6.72
CA ARG A 14 -16.61 -14.35 5.59
C ARG A 14 -15.39 -14.80 4.79
N HIS A 15 -14.37 -15.36 5.46
CA HIS A 15 -13.18 -15.87 4.79
C HIS A 15 -13.51 -17.15 3.99
N LEU A 16 -14.38 -17.99 4.54
CA LEU A 16 -14.87 -19.18 3.87
C LEU A 16 -15.76 -18.80 2.68
N ASP A 17 -16.67 -17.85 2.86
CA ASP A 17 -17.53 -17.35 1.78
C ASP A 17 -16.70 -16.75 0.66
N ARG A 18 -15.67 -15.94 0.98
CA ARG A 18 -14.73 -15.40 -0.01
C ARG A 18 -13.96 -16.49 -0.75
N PHE A 19 -13.48 -17.50 -0.04
CA PHE A 19 -12.84 -18.67 -0.66
C PHE A 19 -13.79 -19.40 -1.62
N MET A 20 -15.03 -19.61 -1.22
CA MET A 20 -16.05 -20.25 -2.04
C MET A 20 -16.38 -19.41 -3.28
N ASP A 21 -16.42 -18.08 -3.18
CA ASP A 21 -16.62 -17.18 -4.30
C ASP A 21 -15.48 -17.28 -5.31
N GLU A 22 -14.23 -17.32 -4.87
CA GLU A 22 -13.07 -17.48 -5.75
C GLU A 22 -13.04 -18.86 -6.40
N ALA A 23 -13.36 -19.92 -5.67
CA ALA A 23 -13.50 -21.26 -6.22
C ALA A 23 -14.61 -21.33 -7.28
N ALA A 24 -15.77 -20.73 -7.01
CA ALA A 24 -16.87 -20.65 -7.96
C ALA A 24 -16.53 -19.83 -9.21
N LYS A 25 -15.79 -18.73 -9.05
CA LYS A 25 -15.29 -17.91 -10.16
C LYS A 25 -14.33 -18.69 -11.04
N PHE A 26 -13.38 -19.42 -10.42
CA PHE A 26 -12.43 -20.27 -11.14
C PHE A 26 -13.13 -21.41 -11.90
N ALA A 27 -14.10 -22.06 -11.27
CA ALA A 27 -14.90 -23.11 -11.92
C ALA A 27 -15.69 -22.58 -13.12
N ARG A 28 -16.27 -21.36 -13.02
CA ARG A 28 -16.99 -20.73 -14.16
C ARG A 28 -16.07 -20.41 -15.35
N SER A 29 -14.78 -20.19 -15.11
CA SER A 29 -13.79 -20.01 -16.20
C SER A 29 -13.36 -21.33 -16.86
N GLY A 30 -13.94 -22.46 -16.46
CA GLY A 30 -13.65 -23.79 -17.03
C GLY A 30 -12.43 -24.47 -16.38
N GLY A 31 -11.93 -23.96 -15.26
CA GLY A 31 -10.80 -24.54 -14.54
C GLY A 31 -11.17 -25.84 -13.83
N SER A 32 -10.27 -26.85 -13.89
CA SER A 32 -10.39 -28.08 -13.13
C SER A 32 -9.99 -27.88 -11.66
N LEU A 33 -10.38 -28.81 -10.78
CA LEU A 33 -9.96 -28.79 -9.38
C LEU A 33 -8.43 -28.80 -9.23
N SER A 34 -7.74 -29.60 -10.03
CA SER A 34 -6.26 -29.64 -10.01
C SER A 34 -5.65 -28.31 -10.41
N ALA A 35 -6.20 -27.64 -11.43
CA ALA A 35 -5.74 -26.32 -11.83
C ALA A 35 -6.03 -25.27 -10.75
N PHE A 36 -7.15 -25.37 -10.04
CA PHE A 36 -7.48 -24.50 -8.93
C PHE A 36 -6.50 -24.66 -7.76
N LEU A 37 -6.13 -25.89 -7.41
CA LEU A 37 -5.14 -26.14 -6.36
C LEU A 37 -3.77 -25.58 -6.73
N GLN A 38 -3.31 -25.80 -7.97
CA GLN A 38 -2.05 -25.20 -8.46
C GLN A 38 -2.09 -23.66 -8.44
N TRP A 39 -3.22 -23.07 -8.83
CA TRP A 39 -3.40 -21.62 -8.76
C TRP A 39 -3.34 -21.09 -7.31
N LEU A 40 -3.91 -21.83 -6.35
CA LEU A 40 -3.82 -21.47 -4.92
C LEU A 40 -2.38 -21.52 -4.40
N ASP A 41 -1.60 -22.52 -4.83
CA ASP A 41 -0.20 -22.63 -4.45
C ASP A 41 0.60 -21.42 -4.96
N VAL A 42 0.45 -21.08 -6.25
CA VAL A 42 1.08 -19.89 -6.86
C VAL A 42 0.62 -18.60 -6.17
N ALA A 43 -0.68 -18.45 -5.92
CA ALA A 43 -1.22 -17.27 -5.23
C ALA A 43 -0.65 -17.13 -3.81
N SER A 44 -0.42 -18.26 -3.11
CA SER A 44 0.20 -18.26 -1.77
C SER A 44 1.66 -17.82 -1.80
N GLU A 45 2.42 -18.28 -2.81
CA GLU A 45 3.86 -18.01 -2.92
C GLU A 45 4.17 -16.62 -3.48
N GLU A 46 3.44 -16.18 -4.52
CA GLU A 46 3.77 -14.95 -5.26
C GLU A 46 2.92 -13.74 -4.84
N GLU A 47 1.66 -13.95 -4.42
CA GLU A 47 0.71 -12.88 -4.11
C GLU A 47 0.39 -12.74 -2.61
N GLY A 48 1.05 -13.53 -1.76
CA GLY A 48 0.79 -13.55 -0.31
C GLY A 48 -0.59 -14.12 0.07
N GLY A 49 -1.17 -14.93 -0.82
CA GLY A 49 -2.44 -15.63 -0.61
C GLY A 49 -3.67 -14.86 -1.12
N LEU A 50 -4.84 -15.47 -0.90
CA LEU A 50 -6.11 -14.85 -1.27
C LEU A 50 -6.42 -13.64 -0.40
N LYS A 51 -6.95 -12.58 -1.00
CA LYS A 51 -7.41 -11.41 -0.26
C LYS A 51 -8.47 -11.83 0.76
N ALA A 52 -8.29 -11.41 2.01
CA ALA A 52 -9.27 -11.62 3.06
C ALA A 52 -10.65 -11.07 2.66
N GLY A 53 -11.71 -11.72 3.12
CA GLY A 53 -13.07 -11.21 2.95
C GLY A 53 -13.18 -9.82 3.59
N ALA A 54 -13.89 -8.91 2.92
CA ALA A 54 -14.13 -7.57 3.46
C ALA A 54 -14.80 -7.68 4.85
N PRO A 55 -14.34 -6.94 5.86
CA PRO A 55 -15.01 -6.91 7.15
C PRO A 55 -16.42 -6.31 6.98
N ASP A 56 -17.41 -6.89 7.66
CA ASP A 56 -18.69 -6.23 7.84
C ASP A 56 -18.46 -4.92 8.59
N VAL A 57 -19.05 -3.85 8.09
CA VAL A 57 -18.95 -2.53 8.73
C VAL A 57 -19.88 -2.54 9.94
N ASP A 58 -19.36 -2.82 11.12
CA ASP A 58 -20.07 -2.65 12.38
C ASP A 58 -19.82 -1.21 12.88
N SER A 59 -20.86 -0.39 12.87
CA SER A 59 -20.82 1.00 13.32
C SER A 59 -20.64 1.16 14.84
N SER A 60 -20.75 0.08 15.60
CA SER A 60 -20.63 0.08 17.07
C SER A 60 -19.19 -0.13 17.55
N VAL A 61 -18.26 -0.45 16.65
CA VAL A 61 -16.86 -0.75 16.99
C VAL A 61 -15.87 0.18 16.29
N VAL A 62 -14.70 0.37 16.89
CA VAL A 62 -13.57 1.08 16.24
C VAL A 62 -13.03 0.21 15.11
N GLN A 63 -12.99 0.78 13.91
CA GLN A 63 -12.48 0.11 12.73
C GLN A 63 -11.00 0.41 12.53
N ILE A 64 -10.19 -0.62 12.37
CA ILE A 64 -8.76 -0.48 12.02
C ILE A 64 -8.60 -1.02 10.60
N LEU A 65 -8.14 -0.15 9.69
CA LEU A 65 -8.00 -0.50 8.27
C LEU A 65 -6.82 0.25 7.64
N THR A 66 -6.39 -0.23 6.49
CA THR A 66 -5.39 0.50 5.71
C THR A 66 -6.01 1.70 5.01
N ILE A 67 -5.20 2.72 4.70
CA ILE A 67 -5.66 3.91 3.99
C ILE A 67 -6.29 3.57 2.63
N HIS A 68 -5.74 2.57 1.93
CA HIS A 68 -6.30 2.10 0.66
C HIS A 68 -7.72 1.54 0.81
N MET A 69 -7.99 0.83 1.90
CA MET A 69 -9.35 0.32 2.19
C MET A 69 -10.31 1.42 2.62
N ALA A 70 -9.79 2.53 3.13
CA ALA A 70 -10.60 3.68 3.54
C ALA A 70 -11.07 4.55 2.36
N LYS A 71 -10.57 4.30 1.14
CA LYS A 71 -10.93 5.09 -0.05
C LYS A 71 -12.44 4.99 -0.33
N GLY A 72 -13.11 6.15 -0.37
CA GLY A 72 -14.55 6.24 -0.63
C GLY A 72 -15.44 6.11 0.62
N ALA A 73 -14.88 5.74 1.77
CA ALA A 73 -15.58 5.75 3.05
C ALA A 73 -15.27 7.03 3.83
N GLU A 74 -16.11 7.34 4.84
CA GLU A 74 -15.95 8.49 5.73
C GLU A 74 -16.46 8.13 7.12
N TRP A 75 -15.82 8.71 8.15
CA TRP A 75 -16.17 8.52 9.56
C TRP A 75 -16.23 9.88 10.27
N ASP A 76 -17.03 9.97 11.31
CA ASP A 76 -17.09 11.20 12.11
C ASP A 76 -15.74 11.50 12.78
N VAL A 77 -15.05 10.47 13.22
CA VAL A 77 -13.76 10.56 13.89
C VAL A 77 -12.76 9.63 13.19
N VAL A 78 -11.61 10.18 12.80
CA VAL A 78 -10.51 9.40 12.20
C VAL A 78 -9.22 9.65 12.98
N ALA A 79 -8.49 8.59 13.27
CA ALA A 79 -7.15 8.65 13.82
C ALA A 79 -6.13 8.15 12.77
N VAL A 80 -5.12 8.96 12.49
CA VAL A 80 -3.99 8.64 11.62
C VAL A 80 -2.71 8.62 12.44
N PRO A 81 -2.33 7.46 12.99
CA PRO A 81 -1.13 7.35 13.80
C PRO A 81 0.12 7.15 12.95
N GLY A 82 1.30 7.34 13.57
CA GLY A 82 2.58 6.97 12.97
C GLY A 82 3.09 7.94 11.92
N LEU A 83 2.75 9.21 11.98
CA LEU A 83 3.25 10.26 11.07
C LEU A 83 4.70 10.65 11.42
N ALA A 84 5.60 9.68 11.36
CA ALA A 84 7.02 9.84 11.65
C ALA A 84 7.86 9.62 10.38
N GLU A 85 9.02 10.27 10.32
CA GLU A 85 9.97 10.13 9.23
C GLU A 85 10.31 8.65 8.97
N GLY A 86 10.29 8.24 7.68
CA GLY A 86 10.52 6.86 7.28
C GLY A 86 9.43 5.85 7.69
N THR A 87 8.30 6.32 8.27
CA THR A 87 7.13 5.49 8.56
C THR A 87 5.98 5.84 7.63
N PHE A 88 5.51 7.08 7.70
CA PHE A 88 4.50 7.58 6.80
C PHE A 88 4.61 9.12 6.70
N PRO A 89 4.88 9.66 5.49
CA PRO A 89 5.19 8.95 4.24
C PRO A 89 6.44 8.08 4.35
N GLY A 90 6.37 6.88 3.79
CA GLY A 90 7.45 5.91 3.79
C GLY A 90 8.23 5.93 2.48
N ALA A 91 9.11 6.90 2.26
CA ALA A 91 10.06 6.83 1.18
C ALA A 91 11.24 5.95 1.59
N ASN A 92 11.21 4.69 1.21
CA ASN A 92 12.42 3.88 1.25
C ASN A 92 13.39 4.39 0.18
N THR A 93 14.62 4.69 0.59
CA THR A 93 15.72 5.07 -0.32
C THR A 93 16.10 3.98 -1.31
N SER A 94 15.74 2.71 -1.03
CA SER A 94 15.75 1.62 -1.98
C SER A 94 14.36 1.51 -2.59
N ASP A 95 14.16 2.16 -3.73
CA ASP A 95 12.87 2.10 -4.43
C ASP A 95 12.62 0.70 -4.98
N PRO A 96 11.61 -0.03 -4.47
CA PRO A 96 11.27 -1.34 -4.98
C PRO A 96 10.66 -1.30 -6.39
N ASP A 97 10.20 -0.14 -6.84
CA ASP A 97 9.53 0.01 -8.13
C ASP A 97 10.51 0.39 -9.26
N ASN A 98 11.78 0.63 -8.95
CA ASN A 98 12.81 0.90 -9.95
C ASN A 98 13.14 -0.37 -10.76
N TRP A 99 12.60 -0.45 -11.97
CA TRP A 99 12.77 -1.60 -12.86
C TRP A 99 14.20 -1.86 -13.31
N ILE A 100 15.10 -0.87 -13.22
CA ILE A 100 16.53 -1.05 -13.57
C ILE A 100 17.25 -1.90 -12.54
N THR A 101 16.88 -1.76 -11.28
CA THR A 101 17.51 -2.46 -10.15
C THR A 101 16.70 -3.66 -9.66
N ASN A 102 15.47 -3.82 -10.13
CA ASN A 102 14.58 -4.91 -9.73
C ASN A 102 14.01 -5.61 -10.98
N GLU A 103 14.55 -6.78 -11.27
CA GLU A 103 14.19 -7.61 -12.43
C GLU A 103 12.75 -8.12 -12.44
N ARG A 104 12.03 -8.03 -11.31
CA ARG A 104 10.61 -8.39 -11.22
C ARG A 104 9.68 -7.30 -11.77
N HIS A 105 10.22 -6.12 -12.04
CA HIS A 105 9.45 -5.00 -12.56
C HIS A 105 9.64 -4.86 -14.07
N ILE A 106 8.56 -4.63 -14.77
CA ILE A 106 8.59 -4.32 -16.20
C ILE A 106 9.01 -2.87 -16.42
N PRO A 107 9.75 -2.55 -17.51
CA PRO A 107 10.09 -1.18 -17.87
C PRO A 107 8.85 -0.28 -17.90
N PHE A 108 8.94 0.91 -17.32
CA PHE A 108 7.81 1.84 -17.20
C PHE A 108 7.17 2.19 -18.55
N ALA A 109 7.95 2.29 -19.60
CA ALA A 109 7.46 2.55 -20.96
C ALA A 109 6.50 1.45 -21.51
N LEU A 110 6.50 0.26 -20.89
CA LEU A 110 5.63 -0.86 -21.28
C LEU A 110 4.39 -0.99 -20.40
N ARG A 111 4.23 -0.13 -19.39
CA ARG A 111 3.10 -0.13 -18.48
C ARG A 111 1.96 0.71 -19.03
N GLY A 112 0.73 0.36 -18.62
CA GLY A 112 -0.47 1.11 -19.01
C GLY A 112 -0.58 2.53 -18.41
N ASP A 113 0.25 2.83 -17.40
CA ASP A 113 0.36 4.13 -16.71
C ASP A 113 1.68 4.87 -17.04
N ALA A 114 2.32 4.53 -18.16
CA ALA A 114 3.63 5.03 -18.56
C ALA A 114 3.73 6.57 -18.66
N ASP A 115 2.61 7.21 -18.96
CA ASP A 115 2.50 8.68 -19.13
C ASP A 115 2.69 9.48 -17.83
N ILE A 116 2.49 8.85 -16.69
CA ILE A 116 2.64 9.47 -15.37
C ILE A 116 3.89 9.02 -14.62
N LEU A 117 4.59 8.01 -15.13
CA LEU A 117 5.76 7.42 -14.48
C LEU A 117 7.06 8.15 -14.86
N PRO A 118 8.12 8.10 -14.01
CA PRO A 118 9.44 8.62 -14.34
C PRO A 118 9.99 8.04 -15.64
N VAL A 119 10.66 8.87 -16.43
CA VAL A 119 11.21 8.47 -17.72
C VAL A 119 12.72 8.26 -17.61
N PHE A 120 13.19 7.06 -17.92
CA PHE A 120 14.62 6.76 -17.98
C PHE A 120 15.24 7.28 -19.28
N SER A 121 15.96 8.38 -19.18
CA SER A 121 16.62 9.05 -20.31
C SER A 121 18.11 8.69 -20.38
N TRP A 122 18.46 7.62 -21.06
CA TRP A 122 19.85 7.15 -21.22
C TRP A 122 20.45 7.39 -22.60
N ASN A 123 19.67 7.78 -23.59
CA ASN A 123 20.06 7.87 -24.99
C ASN A 123 21.21 8.85 -25.25
N ALA A 124 21.39 9.85 -24.38
CA ALA A 124 22.48 10.83 -24.47
C ALA A 124 23.76 10.37 -23.72
N ALA A 125 23.76 9.21 -23.08
CA ALA A 125 24.90 8.73 -22.33
C ALA A 125 25.93 8.05 -23.26
N THR A 126 26.97 8.77 -23.60
CA THR A 126 28.07 8.28 -24.47
C THR A 126 29.25 7.68 -23.69
N THR A 127 29.22 7.78 -22.36
CA THR A 127 30.28 7.25 -21.47
C THR A 127 29.67 6.50 -20.29
N ASN A 128 30.44 5.59 -19.68
CA ASN A 128 30.00 4.87 -18.47
C ASN A 128 29.66 5.84 -17.33
N ALA A 129 30.39 6.93 -17.17
CA ALA A 129 30.10 7.93 -16.15
C ALA A 129 28.74 8.63 -16.39
N ALA A 130 28.44 8.96 -17.66
CA ALA A 130 27.17 9.55 -18.04
C ALA A 130 26.01 8.57 -17.87
N ALA A 131 26.20 7.29 -18.20
CA ALA A 131 25.22 6.24 -17.98
C ALA A 131 24.91 6.07 -16.49
N LYS A 132 25.93 6.01 -15.63
CA LYS A 132 25.75 5.93 -14.18
C LYS A 132 24.97 7.13 -13.65
N LYS A 133 25.31 8.35 -14.08
CA LYS A 133 24.57 9.57 -13.69
C LYS A 133 23.10 9.52 -14.12
N ALA A 134 22.78 8.97 -15.29
CA ALA A 134 21.41 8.81 -15.75
C ALA A 134 20.64 7.79 -14.89
N ILE A 135 21.27 6.70 -14.48
CA ILE A 135 20.68 5.69 -13.57
C ILE A 135 20.41 6.31 -12.20
N ASP A 136 21.39 7.03 -11.64
CA ASP A 136 21.25 7.67 -10.32
C ASP A 136 20.13 8.73 -10.34
N ALA A 137 20.04 9.53 -11.41
CA ALA A 137 18.98 10.51 -11.60
C ALA A 137 17.59 9.85 -11.69
N PHE A 138 17.48 8.79 -12.48
CA PHE A 138 16.23 8.04 -12.59
C PHE A 138 15.81 7.41 -11.26
N ALA A 139 16.74 6.85 -10.50
CA ALA A 139 16.46 6.31 -9.18
C ALA A 139 15.89 7.41 -8.23
N GLN A 140 16.46 8.63 -8.28
CA GLN A 140 15.96 9.75 -7.50
C GLN A 140 14.56 10.18 -7.96
N GLU A 141 14.29 10.23 -9.26
CA GLU A 141 12.94 10.53 -9.79
C GLU A 141 11.90 9.49 -9.33
N CYS A 142 12.26 8.20 -9.27
CA CYS A 142 11.40 7.15 -8.74
C CYS A 142 11.08 7.37 -7.25
N VAL A 143 12.09 7.73 -6.44
CA VAL A 143 11.89 8.06 -5.01
C VAL A 143 10.97 9.28 -4.86
N ASP A 144 11.19 10.33 -5.64
CA ASP A 144 10.36 11.55 -5.60
C ASP A 144 8.94 11.28 -6.07
N PHE A 145 8.75 10.43 -7.07
CA PHE A 145 7.44 9.99 -7.52
C PHE A 145 6.70 9.24 -6.40
N LYS A 146 7.37 8.28 -5.78
CA LYS A 146 6.80 7.51 -4.68
C LYS A 146 6.44 8.41 -3.49
N MET A 147 7.28 9.37 -3.14
CA MET A 147 6.99 10.33 -2.08
C MET A 147 5.71 11.14 -2.39
N ARG A 148 5.53 11.58 -3.62
CA ARG A 148 4.30 12.29 -4.02
C ARG A 148 3.06 11.40 -3.89
N GLU A 149 3.14 10.12 -4.26
CA GLU A 149 2.03 9.18 -4.08
C GLU A 149 1.71 8.92 -2.61
N GLU A 150 2.74 8.78 -1.75
CA GLU A 150 2.56 8.65 -0.30
C GLU A 150 1.89 9.89 0.32
N ILE A 151 2.26 11.09 -0.13
CA ILE A 151 1.60 12.35 0.30
C ILE A 151 0.14 12.38 -0.15
N ARG A 152 -0.16 11.95 -1.38
CA ARG A 152 -1.55 11.84 -1.86
C ARG A 152 -2.35 10.83 -1.02
N LEU A 153 -1.73 9.72 -0.65
CA LEU A 153 -2.33 8.73 0.23
C LEU A 153 -2.61 9.33 1.63
N GLY A 154 -1.70 10.15 2.15
CA GLY A 154 -1.90 10.92 3.38
C GLY A 154 -3.10 11.87 3.29
N TYR A 155 -3.24 12.58 2.19
CA TYR A 155 -4.42 13.41 1.93
C TYR A 155 -5.71 12.58 1.96
N VAL A 156 -5.71 11.41 1.32
CA VAL A 156 -6.86 10.49 1.35
C VAL A 156 -7.20 10.12 2.79
N ALA A 157 -6.21 9.74 3.62
CA ALA A 157 -6.45 9.37 5.01
C ALA A 157 -7.08 10.50 5.82
N MET A 158 -6.53 11.71 5.71
CA MET A 158 -6.96 12.87 6.48
C MET A 158 -8.36 13.36 6.07
N THR A 159 -8.70 13.24 4.79
CA THR A 159 -10.03 13.64 4.27
C THR A 159 -11.11 12.60 4.54
N ARG A 160 -10.83 11.53 5.26
CA ARG A 160 -11.87 10.57 5.70
C ARG A 160 -12.62 11.04 6.94
N ALA A 161 -12.07 12.01 7.67
CA ALA A 161 -12.71 12.58 8.85
C ALA A 161 -13.78 13.60 8.47
N ARG A 162 -15.00 13.43 9.00
CA ARG A 162 -16.09 14.39 8.85
C ARG A 162 -16.02 15.51 9.89
N THR A 163 -15.68 15.17 11.14
CA THR A 163 -15.74 16.14 12.25
C THR A 163 -14.41 16.23 13.00
N HIS A 164 -13.73 15.14 13.29
CA HIS A 164 -12.52 15.13 14.09
C HIS A 164 -11.43 14.27 13.45
N LEU A 165 -10.24 14.86 13.31
CA LEU A 165 -9.05 14.20 12.85
C LEU A 165 -8.00 14.21 13.95
N PHE A 166 -7.53 13.03 14.35
CA PHE A 166 -6.42 12.85 15.27
C PHE A 166 -5.19 12.38 14.52
N CYS A 167 -4.12 13.14 14.57
CA CYS A 167 -2.84 12.79 13.99
C CYS A 167 -1.80 12.63 15.09
N SER A 168 -1.01 11.57 15.03
CA SER A 168 0.06 11.37 16.03
C SER A 168 1.36 10.90 15.39
N THR A 169 2.46 11.28 16.04
CA THR A 169 3.81 10.82 15.75
C THR A 169 4.46 10.30 17.03
N SER A 170 5.51 9.51 16.90
CA SER A 170 6.32 9.05 18.03
C SER A 170 7.77 9.43 17.80
N PHE A 171 8.45 9.89 18.86
CA PHE A 171 9.89 10.18 18.81
C PHE A 171 10.75 8.92 18.91
N TRP A 172 10.20 7.83 19.41
CA TRP A 172 10.92 6.59 19.62
C TRP A 172 10.22 5.43 18.92
N ARG A 173 11.03 4.63 18.24
CA ARG A 173 10.68 3.33 17.68
C ARG A 173 11.62 2.29 18.26
N ASP A 174 11.67 1.10 17.71
CA ASP A 174 12.50 -0.02 18.17
C ASP A 174 14.02 0.24 18.15
N GLY A 175 14.47 1.45 17.83
CA GLY A 175 15.86 1.87 17.75
C GLY A 175 16.30 2.77 18.89
N ALA A 176 17.61 2.94 19.03
CA ALA A 176 18.23 3.81 20.05
C ALA A 176 18.23 5.31 19.69
N LYS A 177 17.80 5.67 18.47
CA LYS A 177 17.79 7.06 17.99
C LYS A 177 16.35 7.59 17.90
N PRO A 178 16.14 8.87 18.29
CA PRO A 178 14.84 9.51 18.07
C PRO A 178 14.57 9.65 16.57
N VAL A 179 13.29 9.60 16.21
CA VAL A 179 12.79 9.78 14.85
C VAL A 179 12.08 11.12 14.77
N ALA A 180 12.33 11.88 13.72
CA ALA A 180 11.67 13.16 13.49
C ALA A 180 10.19 12.97 13.09
N PRO A 181 9.32 13.96 13.34
CA PRO A 181 8.01 14.01 12.72
C PRO A 181 8.11 14.00 11.19
N SER A 182 7.12 13.42 10.52
CA SER A 182 7.07 13.45 9.06
C SER A 182 6.56 14.79 8.53
N VAL A 183 6.83 15.06 7.26
CA VAL A 183 6.33 16.25 6.55
C VAL A 183 4.80 16.38 6.62
N LEU A 184 4.08 15.26 6.66
CA LEU A 184 2.62 15.28 6.82
C LEU A 184 2.20 15.75 8.22
N TYR A 185 2.91 15.31 9.26
CA TYR A 185 2.64 15.76 10.62
C TYR A 185 2.91 17.26 10.78
N GLU A 186 4.02 17.75 10.25
CA GLU A 186 4.35 19.17 10.26
C GLU A 186 3.28 20.02 9.60
N LYS A 187 2.76 19.57 8.44
CA LYS A 187 1.67 20.24 7.75
C LYS A 187 0.36 20.26 8.56
N VAL A 188 0.04 19.16 9.25
CA VAL A 188 -1.13 19.12 10.14
C VAL A 188 -0.99 20.11 11.28
N VAL A 189 0.18 20.20 11.91
CA VAL A 189 0.47 21.15 12.99
C VAL A 189 0.37 22.58 12.47
N GLU A 190 0.92 22.89 11.31
CA GLU A 190 0.83 24.23 10.68
C GLU A 190 -0.64 24.65 10.50
N VAL A 191 -1.48 23.77 9.93
CA VAL A 191 -2.90 24.06 9.71
C VAL A 191 -3.69 24.17 11.01
N ALA A 192 -3.39 23.33 12.01
CA ALA A 192 -4.09 23.35 13.30
C ALA A 192 -3.72 24.57 14.18
N SER A 193 -2.60 25.23 13.87
CA SER A 193 -2.10 26.40 14.61
C SER A 193 -2.46 27.74 13.95
N ALA A 194 -3.07 27.71 12.78
CA ALA A 194 -3.49 28.89 12.00
C ALA A 194 -4.92 29.31 12.36
#